data_a24cb0e9e4c24950d91d4d89e373d5d5
#
_entry.id   a24cb0e9e4c24950d91d4d89e373d5d5
#
_cell.length_a   1.000
_cell.length_b   1.000
_cell.length_c   1.000
_cell.angle_alpha   90.00
_cell.angle_beta   90.00
_cell.angle_gamma   90.00
#
_symmetry.space_group_name_H-M   'P 1'
#
loop_
_entity.id
_entity.type
_entity.pdbx_description
1 polymer ?
#
loop_
_entity_poly.entity_id
_entity_poly.type
_entity_poly.pdbx_seq_one_letter_code
_entity_poly.pdbx_strand_id
1 'polypeptide(L)'
;EHCRDESDAIVVGAVGWPGATLPNGDLAGGQVLLGLRSALDLYANVRPVKLYKGVNHKVHGSFRDIWDHQLVDMVIVRENTEGLYHSLLRRSALAAQGGEKDEPILIDNFPGLSGQVEWDARPISRKGSERVIRFAFQIANRRKSRMGTSQKVTCVDKSNVTRGCRLFREVFR
;
A
#
# COMPACT_ATOMS: atom_id res chain seq x y z
N GLU A 1 -9.06 -13.57 -16.23
CA GLU A 1 -10.50 -13.87 -16.03
C GLU A 1 -10.66 -15.06 -15.07
N HIS A 2 -10.16 -16.25 -15.35
CA HIS A 2 -10.31 -17.44 -14.50
C HIS A 2 -9.94 -17.19 -13.01
N CYS A 3 -8.80 -16.59 -12.74
CA CYS A 3 -8.40 -16.27 -11.35
C CYS A 3 -9.34 -15.28 -10.64
N ARG A 4 -10.01 -14.42 -11.40
CA ARG A 4 -10.94 -13.42 -10.86
C ARG A 4 -12.31 -14.02 -10.59
N ASP A 5 -12.79 -14.86 -11.48
CA ASP A 5 -14.21 -15.22 -11.55
C ASP A 5 -14.49 -16.63 -10.97
N GLU A 6 -13.47 -17.50 -10.91
CA GLU A 6 -13.62 -18.92 -10.56
C GLU A 6 -12.77 -19.36 -9.34
N SER A 7 -11.98 -18.45 -8.74
CA SER A 7 -11.09 -18.81 -7.63
C SER A 7 -11.47 -18.09 -6.34
N ASP A 8 -11.54 -18.81 -5.23
CA ASP A 8 -11.78 -18.24 -3.89
C ASP A 8 -10.57 -17.46 -3.35
N ALA A 9 -9.37 -17.83 -3.79
CA ALA A 9 -8.12 -17.16 -3.38
C ALA A 9 -7.03 -17.36 -4.44
N ILE A 10 -6.12 -16.42 -4.50
CA ILE A 10 -4.98 -16.43 -5.42
C ILE A 10 -3.69 -16.37 -4.62
N VAL A 11 -2.81 -17.35 -4.80
CA VAL A 11 -1.44 -17.34 -4.29
C VAL A 11 -0.50 -16.97 -5.42
N VAL A 12 0.23 -15.87 -5.26
CA VAL A 12 1.19 -15.39 -6.25
C VAL A 12 2.60 -15.56 -5.70
N GLY A 13 3.45 -16.24 -6.46
CA GLY A 13 4.87 -16.37 -6.16
C GLY A 13 5.65 -15.08 -6.46
N ALA A 14 6.98 -15.12 -6.31
CA ALA A 14 7.84 -14.02 -6.70
C ALA A 14 7.70 -13.75 -8.21
N VAL A 15 7.33 -12.52 -8.56
CA VAL A 15 7.13 -12.08 -9.95
C VAL A 15 8.11 -10.96 -10.25
N GLY A 16 8.76 -11.07 -11.40
CA GLY A 16 9.74 -10.10 -11.89
C GLY A 16 11.18 -10.49 -11.56
N TRP A 17 11.98 -10.57 -12.59
CA TRP A 17 13.43 -10.73 -12.47
C TRP A 17 14.05 -9.36 -12.21
N PRO A 18 15.07 -9.22 -11.37
CA PRO A 18 15.79 -7.96 -11.23
C PRO A 18 16.29 -7.46 -12.59
N GLY A 19 15.88 -6.26 -12.99
CA GLY A 19 16.23 -5.66 -14.28
C GLY A 19 15.31 -6.04 -15.45
N ALA A 20 14.32 -6.91 -15.29
CA ALA A 20 13.31 -7.15 -16.31
C ALA A 20 12.35 -5.96 -16.39
N THR A 21 12.57 -5.09 -17.37
CA THR A 21 11.75 -3.91 -17.65
C THR A 21 10.96 -4.08 -18.96
N LEU A 22 9.81 -3.45 -19.00
CA LEU A 22 9.02 -3.28 -20.20
C LEU A 22 9.63 -2.17 -21.09
N PRO A 23 9.23 -2.07 -22.38
CA PRO A 23 9.73 -1.02 -23.27
C PRO A 23 9.51 0.42 -22.75
N ASN A 24 8.52 0.62 -21.86
CA ASN A 24 8.24 1.90 -21.22
C ASN A 24 9.07 2.16 -19.94
N GLY A 25 9.99 1.26 -19.58
CA GLY A 25 10.85 1.35 -18.39
C GLY A 25 10.22 0.79 -17.09
N ASP A 26 8.95 0.40 -17.10
CA ASP A 26 8.30 -0.18 -15.93
C ASP A 26 8.82 -1.60 -15.63
N LEU A 27 8.80 -1.99 -14.36
CA LEU A 27 9.11 -3.37 -13.98
C LEU A 27 8.00 -4.32 -14.46
N ALA A 28 8.38 -5.34 -15.25
CA ALA A 28 7.44 -6.30 -15.86
C ALA A 28 6.52 -6.97 -14.83
N GLY A 29 7.04 -7.37 -13.67
CA GLY A 29 6.23 -7.93 -12.57
C GLY A 29 5.31 -6.94 -11.88
N GLY A 30 5.63 -5.65 -11.93
CA GLY A 30 4.85 -4.59 -11.30
C GLY A 30 3.47 -4.43 -11.93
N GLN A 31 3.37 -4.48 -13.25
CA GLN A 31 2.10 -4.35 -13.95
C GLN A 31 1.12 -5.48 -13.64
N VAL A 32 1.61 -6.72 -13.54
CA VAL A 32 0.77 -7.87 -13.17
C VAL A 32 0.19 -7.70 -11.79
N LEU A 33 1.03 -7.39 -10.79
CA LEU A 33 0.59 -7.26 -9.40
C LEU A 33 -0.34 -6.05 -9.21
N LEU A 34 -0.03 -4.92 -9.82
CA LEU A 34 -0.86 -3.72 -9.71
C LEU A 34 -2.17 -3.87 -10.50
N GLY A 35 -2.13 -4.53 -11.66
CA GLY A 35 -3.31 -4.87 -12.43
C GLY A 35 -4.28 -5.76 -11.65
N LEU A 36 -3.79 -6.80 -10.96
CA LEU A 36 -4.61 -7.65 -10.08
C LEU A 36 -5.21 -6.86 -8.91
N ARG A 37 -4.46 -5.96 -8.27
CA ARG A 37 -5.00 -5.11 -7.20
C ARG A 37 -6.18 -4.27 -7.64
N SER A 38 -6.09 -3.69 -8.84
CA SER A 38 -7.16 -2.87 -9.42
C SER A 38 -8.34 -3.72 -9.86
N ALA A 39 -8.10 -4.79 -10.63
CA ALA A 39 -9.15 -5.63 -11.19
C ALA A 39 -9.98 -6.36 -10.12
N LEU A 40 -9.38 -6.69 -8.98
CA LEU A 40 -10.03 -7.37 -7.86
C LEU A 40 -10.41 -6.42 -6.71
N ASP A 41 -10.20 -5.12 -6.85
CA ASP A 41 -10.38 -4.12 -5.78
C ASP A 41 -9.75 -4.53 -4.44
N LEU A 42 -8.49 -5.00 -4.48
CA LEU A 42 -7.76 -5.46 -3.29
C LEU A 42 -7.32 -4.27 -2.44
N TYR A 43 -8.27 -3.64 -1.76
CA TYR A 43 -8.09 -2.38 -1.05
C TYR A 43 -7.30 -2.50 0.25
N ALA A 44 -7.28 -3.66 0.89
CA ALA A 44 -6.60 -3.87 2.16
C ALA A 44 -5.37 -4.76 2.02
N ASN A 45 -4.19 -4.19 2.17
CA ASN A 45 -2.95 -4.94 2.28
C ASN A 45 -2.70 -5.27 3.76
N VAL A 46 -2.76 -6.55 4.09
CA VAL A 46 -2.66 -7.07 5.46
C VAL A 46 -1.29 -7.67 5.70
N ARG A 47 -0.54 -7.10 6.61
CA ARG A 47 0.83 -7.53 6.93
C ARG A 47 0.93 -7.92 8.40
N PRO A 48 0.82 -9.20 8.74
CA PRO A 48 1.13 -9.67 10.09
C PRO A 48 2.63 -9.53 10.35
N VAL A 49 2.96 -9.01 11.53
CA VAL A 49 4.33 -8.85 12.01
C VAL A 49 4.42 -9.51 13.37
N LYS A 50 5.22 -10.55 13.47
CA LYS A 50 5.46 -11.26 14.72
C LYS A 50 6.95 -11.50 14.89
N LEU A 51 7.48 -11.20 16.06
CA LEU A 51 8.84 -11.55 16.41
C LEU A 51 8.85 -12.93 17.07
N TYR A 52 9.66 -13.84 16.55
CA TYR A 52 9.81 -15.17 17.09
C TYR A 52 11.00 -15.26 18.03
N LYS A 53 10.94 -16.14 19.03
CA LYS A 53 12.05 -16.40 19.95
C LYS A 53 13.29 -16.81 19.16
N GLY A 54 14.45 -16.22 19.51
CA GLY A 54 15.72 -16.50 18.86
C GLY A 54 15.99 -15.69 17.58
N VAL A 55 15.07 -14.83 17.17
CA VAL A 55 15.30 -13.89 16.04
C VAL A 55 15.93 -12.61 16.57
N ASN A 56 17.16 -12.37 16.19
CA ASN A 56 17.93 -11.20 16.58
C ASN A 56 17.88 -10.11 15.51
N HIS A 57 17.99 -8.86 15.92
CA HIS A 57 17.99 -7.71 15.03
C HIS A 57 19.41 -7.34 14.62
N LYS A 58 19.61 -7.03 13.34
CA LYS A 58 20.88 -6.48 12.86
C LYS A 58 20.86 -4.96 13.00
N VAL A 59 21.64 -4.45 13.97
CA VAL A 59 21.76 -3.01 14.24
C VAL A 59 23.21 -2.62 14.17
N HIS A 60 23.55 -1.67 13.32
CA HIS A 60 24.92 -1.20 13.09
C HIS A 60 25.91 -2.35 12.82
N GLY A 61 25.50 -3.33 12.03
CA GLY A 61 26.34 -4.48 11.66
C GLY A 61 26.42 -5.61 12.69
N SER A 62 25.89 -5.43 13.90
CA SER A 62 25.87 -6.44 14.96
C SER A 62 24.47 -7.00 15.20
N PHE A 63 24.35 -8.30 15.51
CA PHE A 63 23.10 -8.90 15.91
C PHE A 63 22.85 -8.64 17.40
N ARG A 64 21.66 -8.11 17.73
CA ARG A 64 21.25 -7.80 19.10
C ARG A 64 19.79 -8.12 19.33
N ASP A 65 19.43 -8.53 20.54
CA ASP A 65 18.06 -8.56 21.02
C ASP A 65 17.65 -7.15 21.45
N ILE A 66 16.82 -6.49 20.63
CA ILE A 66 16.33 -5.13 20.91
C ILE A 66 14.91 -5.15 21.45
N TRP A 67 14.06 -6.02 20.91
CA TRP A 67 12.66 -6.13 21.30
C TRP A 67 12.36 -7.52 21.84
N ASP A 68 11.55 -7.56 22.88
CA ASP A 68 11.05 -8.82 23.42
C ASP A 68 10.06 -9.45 22.42
N HIS A 69 10.31 -10.71 22.07
CA HIS A 69 9.47 -11.47 21.15
C HIS A 69 8.03 -11.64 21.67
N GLN A 70 7.79 -11.54 22.98
CA GLN A 70 6.45 -11.59 23.56
C GLN A 70 5.64 -10.31 23.35
N LEU A 71 6.31 -9.19 23.10
CA LEU A 71 5.69 -7.87 22.93
C LEU A 71 5.43 -7.49 21.46
N VAL A 72 5.98 -8.23 20.51
CA VAL A 72 5.83 -7.93 19.08
C VAL A 72 4.91 -8.93 18.41
N ASP A 73 3.63 -8.61 18.39
CA ASP A 73 2.60 -9.28 17.61
C ASP A 73 1.56 -8.24 17.16
N MET A 74 1.71 -7.75 15.94
CA MET A 74 0.85 -6.72 15.39
C MET A 74 0.44 -7.05 13.95
N VAL A 75 -0.58 -6.36 13.44
CA VAL A 75 -0.97 -6.41 12.04
C VAL A 75 -0.98 -5.00 11.48
N ILE A 76 -0.25 -4.77 10.41
CA ILE A 76 -0.29 -3.51 9.66
C ILE A 76 -1.32 -3.68 8.55
N VAL A 77 -2.36 -2.85 8.58
CA VAL A 77 -3.38 -2.78 7.54
C VAL A 77 -3.16 -1.50 6.74
N ARG A 78 -2.88 -1.64 5.45
CA ARG A 78 -2.59 -0.53 4.55
C ARG A 78 -3.63 -0.44 3.45
N GLU A 79 -4.11 0.77 3.16
CA GLU A 79 -4.87 1.02 1.93
C GLU A 79 -3.97 0.77 0.71
N ASN A 80 -4.48 0.10 -0.29
CA ASN A 80 -3.67 -0.51 -1.34
C ASN A 80 -4.07 -0.12 -2.78
N THR A 81 -5.15 0.64 -2.95
CA THR A 81 -5.70 1.03 -4.26
C THR A 81 -5.57 2.53 -4.55
N GLU A 82 -5.29 3.33 -3.53
CA GLU A 82 -5.08 4.77 -3.62
C GLU A 82 -3.62 5.15 -3.30
N GLY A 83 -3.34 6.44 -3.19
CA GLY A 83 -2.01 6.97 -2.87
C GLY A 83 -1.09 6.99 -4.09
N LEU A 84 0.20 6.82 -3.89
CA LEU A 84 1.21 6.93 -4.95
C LEU A 84 1.05 5.90 -6.09
N TYR A 85 0.44 4.75 -5.81
CA TYR A 85 0.22 3.73 -6.84
C TYR A 85 -0.95 4.04 -7.78
N HIS A 86 -1.78 5.02 -7.45
CA HIS A 86 -2.94 5.40 -8.27
C HIS A 86 -2.52 5.88 -9.66
N SER A 87 -1.50 6.72 -9.75
CA SER A 87 -0.98 7.21 -11.04
C SER A 87 -0.50 6.09 -11.94
N LEU A 88 0.18 5.10 -11.37
CA LEU A 88 0.66 3.93 -12.11
C LEU A 88 -0.50 3.04 -12.58
N LEU A 89 -1.50 2.81 -11.73
CA LEU A 89 -2.70 2.05 -12.09
C LEU A 89 -3.50 2.75 -13.19
N ARG A 90 -3.64 4.08 -13.12
CA ARG A 90 -4.30 4.87 -14.15
C ARG A 90 -3.57 4.79 -15.48
N ARG A 91 -2.24 4.96 -15.51
CA ARG A 91 -1.43 4.82 -16.72
C ARG A 91 -1.59 3.45 -17.37
N SER A 92 -1.54 2.38 -16.57
CA SER A 92 -1.73 1.00 -17.05
C SER A 92 -3.13 0.79 -17.65
N ALA A 93 -4.17 1.33 -17.02
CA ALA A 93 -5.54 1.24 -17.51
C ALA A 93 -5.76 2.03 -18.81
N LEU A 94 -5.19 3.23 -18.92
CA LEU A 94 -5.26 4.05 -20.13
C LEU A 94 -4.50 3.41 -21.30
N ALA A 95 -3.31 2.87 -21.05
CA ALA A 95 -2.53 2.15 -22.05
C ALA A 95 -3.26 0.91 -22.59
N ALA A 96 -3.95 0.16 -21.72
CA ALA A 96 -4.75 -1.00 -22.12
C ALA A 96 -5.99 -0.64 -22.98
N GLN A 97 -6.47 0.59 -22.88
CA GLN A 97 -7.61 1.12 -23.65
C GLN A 97 -7.17 1.86 -24.93
N GLY A 98 -5.88 1.86 -25.27
CA GLY A 98 -5.34 2.62 -26.41
C GLY A 98 -5.40 4.13 -26.23
N GLY A 99 -5.55 4.61 -24.99
CA GLY A 99 -5.62 6.02 -24.67
C GLY A 99 -4.25 6.72 -24.73
N GLU A 100 -4.28 8.01 -24.95
CA GLU A 100 -3.11 8.89 -25.03
C GLU A 100 -2.28 8.85 -23.74
N LYS A 101 -0.99 9.11 -23.90
CA LYS A 101 -0.04 9.30 -22.79
C LYS A 101 -0.60 10.35 -21.82
N ASP A 102 -0.49 10.10 -20.51
CA ASP A 102 -0.74 11.14 -19.51
C ASP A 102 0.06 12.39 -19.91
N GLU A 103 -0.65 13.44 -20.29
CA GLU A 103 0.01 14.73 -20.50
C GLU A 103 0.59 15.19 -19.17
N PRO A 104 1.84 15.66 -19.15
CA PRO A 104 2.42 16.21 -17.95
C PRO A 104 1.54 17.38 -17.50
N ILE A 105 1.11 17.38 -16.25
CA ILE A 105 0.42 18.54 -15.66
C ILE A 105 1.45 19.65 -15.61
N LEU A 106 1.36 20.58 -16.58
CA LEU A 106 2.16 21.78 -16.56
C LEU A 106 1.68 22.65 -15.40
N ILE A 107 2.41 22.64 -14.31
CA ILE A 107 2.18 23.57 -13.21
C ILE A 107 3.08 24.76 -13.44
N ASP A 108 2.56 25.74 -14.19
CA ASP A 108 3.13 27.07 -14.25
C ASP A 108 3.06 27.68 -12.84
N ASN A 109 4.20 28.07 -12.30
CA ASN A 109 4.36 28.80 -11.03
C ASN A 109 4.55 27.98 -9.74
N PHE A 110 5.54 27.08 -9.72
CA PHE A 110 6.13 26.71 -8.43
C PHE A 110 7.35 27.58 -8.13
N PRO A 111 7.26 28.54 -7.19
CA PRO A 111 8.41 29.33 -6.81
C PRO A 111 9.55 28.44 -6.34
N GLY A 112 10.73 28.59 -6.97
CA GLY A 112 11.93 27.85 -6.61
C GLY A 112 12.15 26.51 -7.32
N LEU A 113 11.22 26.08 -8.21
CA LEU A 113 11.45 24.94 -9.11
C LEU A 113 11.76 25.48 -10.51
N SER A 114 12.87 25.00 -11.09
CA SER A 114 13.26 25.32 -12.46
C SER A 114 13.78 24.07 -13.16
N GLY A 115 13.57 23.99 -14.48
CA GLY A 115 13.96 22.84 -15.29
C GLY A 115 12.87 21.79 -15.41
N GLN A 116 13.26 20.52 -15.63
CA GLN A 116 12.31 19.40 -15.74
C GLN A 116 11.74 19.08 -14.37
N VAL A 117 10.42 19.06 -14.24
CA VAL A 117 9.69 18.74 -13.00
C VAL A 117 8.74 17.59 -13.26
N GLU A 118 8.85 16.54 -12.47
CA GLU A 118 7.96 15.37 -12.53
C GLU A 118 7.01 15.36 -11.33
N TRP A 119 5.80 14.88 -11.54
CA TRP A 119 4.73 14.88 -10.53
C TRP A 119 4.11 13.51 -10.37
N ASP A 120 3.88 13.14 -9.11
CA ASP A 120 3.08 11.99 -8.76
C ASP A 120 1.82 12.40 -7.99
N ALA A 121 0.66 12.07 -8.52
CA ALA A 121 -0.59 12.26 -7.80
C ALA A 121 -0.72 11.24 -6.65
N ARG A 122 -1.11 11.74 -5.48
CA ARG A 122 -1.36 10.92 -4.30
C ARG A 122 -2.78 11.15 -3.78
N PRO A 123 -3.81 10.62 -4.44
CA PRO A 123 -5.19 10.75 -3.99
C PRO A 123 -5.43 9.94 -2.71
N ILE A 124 -6.22 10.50 -1.81
CA ILE A 124 -6.76 9.86 -0.62
C ILE A 124 -8.24 10.22 -0.57
N SER A 125 -9.12 9.24 -0.65
CA SER A 125 -10.56 9.46 -0.61
C SER A 125 -11.16 9.11 0.77
N ARG A 126 -12.32 9.68 1.08
CA ARG A 126 -13.10 9.30 2.26
C ARG A 126 -13.51 7.83 2.18
N LYS A 127 -14.01 7.38 1.02
CA LYS A 127 -14.43 5.99 0.78
C LYS A 127 -13.29 4.99 1.03
N GLY A 128 -12.10 5.23 0.45
CA GLY A 128 -10.92 4.37 0.65
C GLY A 128 -10.46 4.36 2.09
N SER A 129 -10.49 5.53 2.76
CA SER A 129 -10.16 5.64 4.19
C SER A 129 -11.13 4.84 5.07
N GLU A 130 -12.44 5.00 4.88
CA GLU A 130 -13.47 4.31 5.67
C GLU A 130 -13.35 2.79 5.56
N ARG A 131 -13.21 2.25 4.35
CA ARG A 131 -13.19 0.80 4.15
C ARG A 131 -11.97 0.14 4.78
N VAL A 132 -10.79 0.73 4.67
CA VAL A 132 -9.57 0.17 5.26
C VAL A 132 -9.57 0.30 6.78
N ILE A 133 -10.09 1.40 7.32
CA ILE A 133 -10.23 1.62 8.76
C ILE A 133 -11.22 0.62 9.37
N ARG A 134 -12.42 0.46 8.79
CA ARG A 134 -13.40 -0.54 9.23
C ARG A 134 -12.82 -1.95 9.22
N PHE A 135 -12.08 -2.29 8.19
CA PHE A 135 -11.41 -3.58 8.09
C PHE A 135 -10.36 -3.78 9.19
N ALA A 136 -9.58 -2.75 9.53
CA ALA A 136 -8.61 -2.81 10.63
C ALA A 136 -9.28 -3.07 11.98
N PHE A 137 -10.41 -2.42 12.26
CA PHE A 137 -11.21 -2.69 13.47
C PHE A 137 -11.80 -4.11 13.47
N GLN A 138 -12.26 -4.62 12.33
CA GLN A 138 -12.73 -6.00 12.22
C GLN A 138 -11.62 -7.01 12.53
N ILE A 139 -10.41 -6.79 12.04
CA ILE A 139 -9.25 -7.64 12.37
C ILE A 139 -8.96 -7.56 13.88
N ALA A 140 -8.93 -6.36 14.47
CA ALA A 140 -8.67 -6.20 15.89
C ALA A 140 -9.71 -6.96 16.75
N ASN A 141 -10.99 -6.89 16.40
CA ASN A 141 -12.05 -7.65 17.07
C ASN A 141 -11.87 -9.17 16.94
N ARG A 142 -11.55 -9.67 15.75
CA ARG A 142 -11.29 -11.10 15.52
C ARG A 142 -10.06 -11.59 16.30
N ARG A 143 -9.02 -10.78 16.40
CA ARG A 143 -7.80 -11.10 17.16
C ARG A 143 -8.09 -11.17 18.65
N LYS A 144 -8.90 -10.29 19.21
CA LYS A 144 -9.31 -10.37 20.62
C LYS A 144 -10.01 -11.67 20.93
N SER A 145 -10.98 -12.07 20.13
CA SER A 145 -11.76 -13.30 20.39
C SER A 145 -10.93 -14.58 20.30
N ARG A 146 -9.88 -14.59 19.46
CA ARG A 146 -9.03 -15.77 19.25
C ARG A 146 -7.80 -15.86 20.14
N MET A 147 -7.22 -14.73 20.49
CA MET A 147 -5.88 -14.65 21.11
C MET A 147 -5.86 -13.88 22.43
N GLY A 148 -6.99 -13.37 22.89
CA GLY A 148 -7.06 -12.56 24.11
C GLY A 148 -6.31 -11.22 24.04
N THR A 149 -5.92 -10.78 22.82
CA THR A 149 -5.12 -9.58 22.63
C THR A 149 -5.91 -8.29 22.77
N SER A 150 -5.21 -7.17 22.93
CA SER A 150 -5.81 -5.82 22.94
C SER A 150 -6.52 -5.54 21.61
N GLN A 151 -7.69 -4.89 21.69
CA GLN A 151 -8.44 -4.38 20.52
C GLN A 151 -7.91 -3.04 20.00
N LYS A 152 -6.72 -2.63 20.40
CA LYS A 152 -6.16 -1.34 20.04
C LYS A 152 -5.91 -1.26 18.54
N VAL A 153 -6.48 -0.23 17.89
CA VAL A 153 -6.16 0.18 16.52
C VAL A 153 -5.44 1.53 16.58
N THR A 154 -4.32 1.63 15.91
CA THR A 154 -3.52 2.86 15.89
C THR A 154 -3.51 3.43 14.48
N CYS A 155 -3.90 4.69 14.33
CA CYS A 155 -3.79 5.43 13.08
C CYS A 155 -2.35 5.94 12.90
N VAL A 156 -1.74 5.58 11.78
CA VAL A 156 -0.41 6.06 11.39
C VAL A 156 -0.55 6.90 10.13
N ASP A 157 -0.27 8.17 10.23
CA ASP A 157 -0.43 9.14 9.14
C ASP A 157 0.61 10.28 9.19
N LYS A 158 0.60 11.13 8.18
CA LYS A 158 1.41 12.35 8.08
C LYS A 158 0.51 13.61 8.08
N SER A 159 -0.51 13.64 8.91
CA SER A 159 -1.54 14.70 8.92
C SER A 159 -1.00 16.08 9.31
N ASN A 160 0.14 16.14 9.96
CA ASN A 160 0.83 17.40 10.24
C ASN A 160 1.35 18.11 8.97
N VAL A 161 1.52 17.36 7.87
CA VAL A 161 2.05 17.90 6.60
C VAL A 161 1.03 17.82 5.47
N THR A 162 0.38 16.66 5.26
CA THR A 162 -0.39 16.41 4.05
C THR A 162 -1.90 16.44 4.27
N ARG A 163 -2.63 17.08 3.33
CA ARG A 163 -4.10 17.20 3.40
C ARG A 163 -4.80 15.84 3.33
N GLY A 164 -4.34 14.91 2.48
CA GLY A 164 -4.91 13.57 2.41
C GLY A 164 -4.79 12.79 3.71
N CYS A 165 -3.67 12.94 4.44
CA CYS A 165 -3.55 12.32 5.77
C CYS A 165 -4.43 13.00 6.83
N ARG A 166 -4.75 14.28 6.68
CA ARG A 166 -5.74 14.94 7.55
C ARG A 166 -7.13 14.35 7.35
N LEU A 167 -7.55 14.15 6.09
CA LEU A 167 -8.79 13.45 5.78
C LEU A 167 -8.81 12.03 6.36
N PHE A 168 -7.73 11.27 6.19
CA PHE A 168 -7.61 9.90 6.74
C PHE A 168 -7.77 9.89 8.27
N ARG A 169 -7.10 10.81 8.98
CA ARG A 169 -7.20 10.94 10.43
C ARG A 169 -8.60 11.38 10.89
N GLU A 170 -9.24 12.28 10.14
CA GLU A 170 -10.61 12.72 10.41
C GLU A 170 -11.59 11.53 10.35
N VAL A 171 -11.46 10.70 9.32
CA VAL A 171 -12.29 9.50 9.14
C VAL A 171 -12.03 8.45 10.22
N PHE A 172 -10.80 8.39 10.74
CA PHE A 172 -10.43 7.45 11.81
C PHE A 172 -11.04 7.81 13.16
N ARG A 173 -11.29 9.08 13.45
CA ARG A 173 -11.85 9.59 14.71
C ARG A 173 -13.37 9.43 14.77
#